data_580663bc0eb540f07e48dc6d2ffb49bf
#
_entry.id   580663bc0eb540f07e48dc6d2ffb49bf
#
_cell.length_a   1.000
_cell.length_b   1.000
_cell.length_c   1.000
_cell.angle_alpha   90.00
_cell.angle_beta   90.00
_cell.angle_gamma   90.00
#
_symmetry.space_group_name_H-M   'P 1'
#
loop_
_entity.id
_entity.type
_entity.pdbx_description
1 polymer ?
#
loop_
_entity_poly.entity_id
_entity_poly.type
_entity_poly.pdbx_seq_one_letter_code
_entity_poly.pdbx_strand_id
1 'polypeptide(L)'
;MAIVDATGSHSFGQLNARANQIVRALRAQGLVAGDGVALFCSNRVEFVEVYAATLRGGFRLTPINWHLTAAEVGYIIDNCEAKAFFVDADFAAVAYDAAKEAPGLIAKVAIGGNISGFEGHEALCGGQSSSDLEDPTLGNSMLYTSGTTGRPKGVYRRGATQSSISVPVIATAEFDPATDVTLVTGPLYHAAPLAINLALPLMMGVGCVLMETWDAKQALALIETHSVSHSHLVPTMFHRLLSLDEATRAKYDLSSLRWIVHGAAPCPNHVKSAMIEWWGPILYEYYAATEGGGFWIDSHEWLKKPGSVGRADSSRFTMQIQDESGEEVPGGDIGTVYFKAPEHRFEYFKAPEKTASAYRGDYYTMGDLGRLDDEGYLFLTG
;
A
#
# COMPACT_ATOMS: atom_id res chain seq x y z
N MET A 1 -9.96 16.98 9.98
CA MET A 1 -9.62 15.63 10.45
C MET A 1 -8.61 15.03 9.49
N ALA A 2 -7.54 14.38 9.99
CA ALA A 2 -6.61 13.62 9.14
C ALA A 2 -6.78 12.12 9.32
N ILE A 3 -6.80 11.65 10.58
CA ILE A 3 -6.89 10.25 10.93
C ILE A 3 -7.94 10.05 12.00
N VAL A 4 -8.72 8.98 11.88
CA VAL A 4 -9.54 8.41 12.95
C VAL A 4 -9.11 6.96 13.14
N ASP A 5 -8.82 6.60 14.37
CA ASP A 5 -8.52 5.20 14.76
C ASP A 5 -9.16 4.87 16.12
N ALA A 6 -8.80 3.75 16.72
CA ALA A 6 -9.32 3.32 18.02
C ALA A 6 -8.99 4.30 19.17
N THR A 7 -7.97 5.15 19.02
CA THR A 7 -7.56 6.14 20.03
C THR A 7 -8.31 7.48 19.88
N GLY A 8 -8.98 7.70 18.76
CA GLY A 8 -9.79 8.90 18.51
C GLY A 8 -9.50 9.57 17.18
N SER A 9 -9.75 10.89 17.15
CA SER A 9 -9.59 11.72 15.95
C SER A 9 -8.37 12.61 16.06
N HIS A 10 -7.54 12.63 15.02
CA HIS A 10 -6.31 13.39 14.92
C HIS A 10 -6.37 14.36 13.73
N SER A 11 -5.96 15.59 13.95
CA SER A 11 -5.95 16.62 12.90
C SER A 11 -4.69 16.55 12.04
N PHE A 12 -4.73 17.17 10.85
CA PHE A 12 -3.53 17.36 10.03
C PHE A 12 -2.43 18.13 10.76
N GLY A 13 -2.81 19.10 11.61
CA GLY A 13 -1.85 19.85 12.43
C GLY A 13 -1.13 18.96 13.45
N GLN A 14 -1.86 18.07 14.13
CA GLN A 14 -1.26 17.09 15.06
C GLN A 14 -0.34 16.11 14.34
N LEU A 15 -0.77 15.56 13.20
CA LEU A 15 0.06 14.67 12.38
C LEU A 15 1.34 15.38 11.90
N ASN A 16 1.21 16.64 11.43
CA ASN A 16 2.35 17.47 11.04
C ASN A 16 3.34 17.69 12.18
N ALA A 17 2.83 18.09 13.35
CA ALA A 17 3.63 18.33 14.54
C ALA A 17 4.41 17.09 14.97
N ARG A 18 3.73 15.94 15.02
CA ARG A 18 4.35 14.66 15.40
C ARG A 18 5.40 14.18 14.38
N ALA A 19 5.11 14.30 13.10
CA ALA A 19 6.08 13.97 12.05
C ALA A 19 7.36 14.83 12.17
N ASN A 20 7.24 16.12 12.44
CA ASN A 20 8.39 17.00 12.66
C ASN A 20 9.21 16.60 13.90
N GLN A 21 8.55 16.22 15.00
CA GLN A 21 9.21 15.74 16.21
C GLN A 21 9.99 14.45 15.96
N ILE A 22 9.40 13.46 15.28
CA ILE A 22 10.06 12.19 14.94
C ILE A 22 11.29 12.44 14.07
N VAL A 23 11.20 13.30 13.05
CA VAL A 23 12.36 13.62 12.18
C VAL A 23 13.51 14.21 13.00
N ARG A 24 13.23 15.17 13.88
CA ARG A 24 14.28 15.79 14.72
C ARG A 24 14.91 14.78 15.65
N ALA A 25 14.10 13.93 16.29
CA ALA A 25 14.59 12.90 17.18
C ALA A 25 15.52 11.90 16.46
N LEU A 26 15.12 11.44 15.28
CA LEU A 26 15.94 10.52 14.49
C LEU A 26 17.24 11.17 14.00
N ARG A 27 17.18 12.43 13.54
CA ARG A 27 18.37 13.19 13.16
C ARG A 27 19.30 13.44 14.34
N ALA A 28 18.77 13.72 15.54
CA ALA A 28 19.56 13.86 16.76
C ALA A 28 20.27 12.55 17.16
N GLN A 29 19.72 11.41 16.82
CA GLN A 29 20.35 10.10 16.99
C GLN A 29 21.31 9.74 15.85
N GLY A 30 21.49 10.60 14.85
CA GLY A 30 22.48 10.44 13.77
C GLY A 30 21.94 9.89 12.46
N LEU A 31 20.62 9.74 12.28
CA LEU A 31 20.06 9.34 11.00
C LEU A 31 20.16 10.50 9.98
N VAL A 32 20.47 10.18 8.74
CA VAL A 32 20.55 11.11 7.63
C VAL A 32 19.60 10.71 6.49
N ALA A 33 19.39 11.61 5.54
CA ALA A 33 18.57 11.31 4.37
C ALA A 33 19.10 10.07 3.62
N GLY A 34 18.19 9.17 3.23
CA GLY A 34 18.48 7.87 2.63
C GLY A 34 18.55 6.70 3.62
N ASP A 35 18.71 6.96 4.91
CA ASP A 35 18.74 5.90 5.91
C ASP A 35 17.40 5.16 6.00
N GLY A 36 17.48 3.85 6.29
CA GLY A 36 16.33 2.97 6.42
C GLY A 36 15.62 3.13 7.76
N VAL A 37 14.30 3.17 7.72
CA VAL A 37 13.40 3.10 8.88
C VAL A 37 12.48 1.91 8.70
N ALA A 38 12.61 0.90 9.55
CA ALA A 38 11.71 -0.26 9.59
C ALA A 38 10.54 0.03 10.52
N LEU A 39 9.32 -0.36 10.10
CA LEU A 39 8.09 -0.15 10.85
C LEU A 39 7.29 -1.45 10.95
N PHE A 40 7.20 -2.01 12.14
CA PHE A 40 6.49 -3.25 12.47
C PHE A 40 5.29 -2.92 13.36
N CYS A 41 4.19 -2.53 12.72
CA CYS A 41 3.08 -1.87 13.40
C CYS A 41 1.73 -2.19 12.72
N SER A 42 0.68 -2.31 13.52
CA SER A 42 -0.70 -2.40 13.05
C SER A 42 -1.19 -1.07 12.44
N ASN A 43 -2.42 -1.07 11.89
CA ASN A 43 -3.02 0.16 11.35
C ASN A 43 -3.45 1.07 12.51
N ARG A 44 -2.65 2.04 12.86
CA ARG A 44 -2.91 3.02 13.92
C ARG A 44 -2.27 4.37 13.58
N VAL A 45 -2.62 5.42 14.32
CA VAL A 45 -2.15 6.78 14.03
C VAL A 45 -0.62 6.88 14.03
N GLU A 46 0.08 6.17 14.90
CA GLU A 46 1.54 6.21 14.98
C GLU A 46 2.21 5.58 13.74
N PHE A 47 1.56 4.61 13.08
CA PHE A 47 2.03 4.16 11.76
C PHE A 47 2.07 5.34 10.78
N VAL A 48 1.01 6.15 10.77
CA VAL A 48 0.90 7.31 9.86
C VAL A 48 1.87 8.41 10.24
N GLU A 49 2.11 8.62 11.54
CA GLU A 49 3.11 9.57 12.05
C GLU A 49 4.53 9.22 11.57
N VAL A 50 4.92 7.94 11.72
CA VAL A 50 6.23 7.44 11.24
C VAL A 50 6.32 7.51 9.72
N TYR A 51 5.26 7.15 9.01
CA TYR A 51 5.19 7.28 7.55
C TYR A 51 5.41 8.74 7.11
N ALA A 52 4.66 9.68 7.69
CA ALA A 52 4.78 11.10 7.37
C ALA A 52 6.18 11.65 7.73
N ALA A 53 6.75 11.23 8.85
CA ALA A 53 8.09 11.60 9.28
C ALA A 53 9.15 11.08 8.29
N THR A 54 9.06 9.82 7.86
CA THR A 54 10.03 9.26 6.91
C THR A 54 10.01 9.98 5.57
N LEU A 55 8.81 10.31 5.07
CA LEU A 55 8.68 11.08 3.84
C LEU A 55 9.28 12.48 3.94
N ARG A 56 9.09 13.15 5.07
CA ARG A 56 9.55 14.52 5.29
C ARG A 56 11.03 14.61 5.66
N GLY A 57 11.54 13.58 6.34
CA GLY A 57 12.92 13.52 6.80
C GLY A 57 13.92 13.03 5.75
N GLY A 58 13.43 12.59 4.58
CA GLY A 58 14.26 12.01 3.53
C GLY A 58 14.62 10.54 3.78
N PHE A 59 13.96 9.86 4.72
CA PHE A 59 14.28 8.47 5.08
C PHE A 59 13.60 7.48 4.13
N ARG A 60 14.06 6.24 4.15
CA ARG A 60 13.48 5.13 3.39
C ARG A 60 12.67 4.24 4.32
N LEU A 61 11.33 4.34 4.23
CA LEU A 61 10.43 3.50 5.02
C LEU A 61 10.37 2.07 4.50
N THR A 62 10.51 1.10 5.39
CA THR A 62 10.20 -0.31 5.14
C THR A 62 9.12 -0.76 6.14
N PRO A 63 7.84 -0.71 5.76
CA PRO A 63 6.79 -1.29 6.58
C PRO A 63 6.84 -2.81 6.47
N ILE A 64 6.71 -3.49 7.63
CA ILE A 64 6.88 -4.94 7.74
C ILE A 64 5.55 -5.59 8.10
N ASN A 65 5.24 -6.69 7.41
CA ASN A 65 4.07 -7.50 7.71
C ASN A 65 4.16 -8.07 9.14
N TRP A 66 3.23 -7.67 9.99
CA TRP A 66 3.20 -8.06 11.40
C TRP A 66 2.78 -9.52 11.66
N HIS A 67 2.45 -10.28 10.62
CA HIS A 67 2.26 -11.73 10.69
C HIS A 67 3.56 -12.56 10.54
N LEU A 68 4.68 -11.90 10.23
CA LEU A 68 5.96 -12.57 10.02
C LEU A 68 6.59 -13.04 11.33
N THR A 69 7.41 -14.08 11.23
CA THR A 69 8.20 -14.61 12.34
C THR A 69 9.38 -13.69 12.68
N ALA A 70 9.95 -13.83 13.88
CA ALA A 70 11.11 -13.03 14.29
C ALA A 70 12.31 -13.16 13.35
N ALA A 71 12.56 -14.36 12.79
CA ALA A 71 13.63 -14.57 11.82
C ALA A 71 13.39 -13.84 10.49
N GLU A 72 12.15 -13.81 10.01
CA GLU A 72 11.79 -13.08 8.78
C GLU A 72 11.87 -11.56 9.00
N VAL A 73 11.38 -11.07 10.14
CA VAL A 73 11.45 -9.66 10.52
C VAL A 73 12.91 -9.23 10.68
N GLY A 74 13.75 -10.00 11.38
CA GLY A 74 15.18 -9.74 11.54
C GLY A 74 15.89 -9.67 10.19
N TYR A 75 15.61 -10.64 9.30
CA TYR A 75 16.13 -10.61 7.94
C TYR A 75 15.76 -9.33 7.18
N ILE A 76 14.49 -8.90 7.26
CA ILE A 76 14.04 -7.70 6.56
C ILE A 76 14.74 -6.45 7.10
N ILE A 77 14.85 -6.31 8.43
CA ILE A 77 15.51 -5.17 9.08
C ILE A 77 16.98 -5.06 8.65
N ASP A 78 17.71 -6.18 8.67
CA ASP A 78 19.12 -6.23 8.25
C ASP A 78 19.25 -5.98 6.73
N ASN A 79 18.45 -6.68 5.94
CA ASN A 79 18.49 -6.56 4.47
C ASN A 79 18.17 -5.14 3.99
N CYS A 80 17.16 -4.48 4.58
CA CYS A 80 16.79 -3.09 4.23
C CYS A 80 17.72 -2.03 4.85
N GLU A 81 18.78 -2.46 5.58
CA GLU A 81 19.74 -1.56 6.22
C GLU A 81 19.06 -0.54 7.15
N ALA A 82 18.06 -0.99 7.90
CA ALA A 82 17.36 -0.10 8.81
C ALA A 82 18.31 0.44 9.89
N LYS A 83 18.25 1.76 10.13
CA LYS A 83 18.90 2.45 11.24
C LYS A 83 17.94 2.68 12.39
N ALA A 84 16.65 2.79 12.11
CA ALA A 84 15.61 2.89 13.12
C ALA A 84 14.59 1.75 12.94
N PHE A 85 14.08 1.25 14.06
CA PHE A 85 13.05 0.20 14.11
C PHE A 85 11.93 0.62 15.06
N PHE A 86 10.78 0.95 14.49
CA PHE A 86 9.55 1.28 15.22
C PHE A 86 8.68 0.03 15.33
N VAL A 87 8.16 -0.24 16.52
CA VAL A 87 7.43 -1.48 16.82
C VAL A 87 6.20 -1.19 17.67
N ASP A 88 5.06 -1.72 17.24
CA ASP A 88 3.88 -1.83 18.08
C ASP A 88 4.14 -2.82 19.23
N ALA A 89 3.89 -2.38 20.46
CA ALA A 89 4.17 -3.16 21.67
C ALA A 89 3.40 -4.50 21.73
N ASP A 90 2.31 -4.64 20.99
CA ASP A 90 1.58 -5.90 20.85
C ASP A 90 2.43 -7.00 20.17
N PHE A 91 3.45 -6.60 19.40
CA PHE A 91 4.40 -7.50 18.75
C PHE A 91 5.75 -7.60 19.45
N ALA A 92 5.83 -7.20 20.73
CA ALA A 92 7.07 -7.09 21.51
C ALA A 92 7.96 -8.35 21.47
N ALA A 93 7.37 -9.55 21.59
CA ALA A 93 8.13 -10.80 21.59
C ALA A 93 8.88 -11.04 20.27
N VAL A 94 8.19 -10.86 19.15
CA VAL A 94 8.76 -10.98 17.79
C VAL A 94 9.85 -9.93 17.57
N ALA A 95 9.56 -8.68 17.94
CA ALA A 95 10.45 -7.55 17.72
C ALA A 95 11.74 -7.64 18.54
N TYR A 96 11.64 -8.12 19.79
CA TYR A 96 12.80 -8.28 20.66
C TYR A 96 13.83 -9.28 20.08
N ASP A 97 13.34 -10.41 19.56
CA ASP A 97 14.21 -11.40 18.94
C ASP A 97 14.72 -10.94 17.56
N ALA A 98 13.88 -10.33 16.75
CA ALA A 98 14.27 -9.79 15.45
C ALA A 98 15.37 -8.71 15.56
N ALA A 99 15.31 -7.85 16.56
CA ALA A 99 16.28 -6.77 16.75
C ALA A 99 17.71 -7.29 17.09
N LYS A 100 17.84 -8.53 17.58
CA LYS A 100 19.15 -9.16 17.84
C LYS A 100 19.89 -9.50 16.55
N GLU A 101 19.13 -9.79 15.48
CA GLU A 101 19.66 -10.12 14.16
C GLU A 101 20.06 -8.90 13.33
N ALA A 102 19.80 -7.68 13.84
CA ALA A 102 20.01 -6.43 13.12
C ALA A 102 20.95 -5.47 13.89
N PRO A 103 22.26 -5.75 13.93
CA PRO A 103 23.24 -4.97 14.71
C PRO A 103 23.43 -3.53 14.21
N GLY A 104 22.92 -3.21 13.01
CA GLY A 104 22.97 -1.87 12.42
C GLY A 104 21.96 -0.87 12.99
N LEU A 105 21.05 -1.30 13.85
CA LEU A 105 20.03 -0.41 14.45
C LEU A 105 20.66 0.58 15.42
N ILE A 106 20.37 1.86 15.20
CA ILE A 106 20.75 2.98 16.08
C ILE A 106 19.60 3.31 17.03
N ALA A 107 18.37 3.35 16.49
CA ALA A 107 17.16 3.65 17.23
C ALA A 107 16.23 2.43 17.28
N LYS A 108 15.70 2.12 18.47
CA LYS A 108 14.64 1.11 18.66
C LYS A 108 13.52 1.77 19.46
N VAL A 109 12.32 1.84 18.86
CA VAL A 109 11.22 2.64 19.39
C VAL A 109 9.97 1.78 19.57
N ALA A 110 9.39 1.80 20.76
CA ALA A 110 8.15 1.11 21.11
C ALA A 110 6.96 2.03 20.99
N ILE A 111 5.92 1.60 20.27
CA ILE A 111 4.66 2.30 20.06
C ILE A 111 3.58 1.65 20.94
N GLY A 112 2.76 2.46 21.62
CA GLY A 112 1.59 1.98 22.35
C GLY A 112 1.87 1.21 23.64
N GLY A 113 3.13 1.04 24.03
CA GLY A 113 3.52 0.31 25.24
C GLY A 113 5.03 0.31 25.47
N ASN A 114 5.48 -0.57 26.36
CA ASN A 114 6.90 -0.70 26.71
C ASN A 114 7.50 -2.01 26.16
N ILE A 115 8.64 -1.92 25.50
CA ILE A 115 9.45 -3.06 25.07
C ILE A 115 10.83 -2.92 25.70
N SER A 116 11.33 -3.97 26.34
CA SER A 116 12.66 -3.94 26.98
C SER A 116 13.76 -3.62 25.97
N GLY A 117 14.55 -2.59 26.23
CA GLY A 117 15.61 -2.10 25.36
C GLY A 117 15.15 -1.24 24.18
N PHE A 118 13.90 -0.80 24.18
CA PHE A 118 13.35 0.16 23.22
C PHE A 118 12.97 1.46 23.95
N GLU A 119 13.17 2.59 23.33
CA GLU A 119 12.67 3.87 23.77
C GLU A 119 11.17 3.97 23.46
N GLY A 120 10.37 4.58 24.36
CA GLY A 120 8.95 4.81 24.08
C GLY A 120 8.76 5.90 23.01
N HIS A 121 7.81 5.71 22.11
CA HIS A 121 7.48 6.67 21.04
C HIS A 121 7.19 8.08 21.58
N GLU A 122 6.44 8.19 22.68
CA GLU A 122 6.16 9.47 23.33
C GLU A 122 7.42 10.11 23.94
N ALA A 123 8.32 9.30 24.49
CA ALA A 123 9.60 9.78 25.03
C ALA A 123 10.52 10.27 23.92
N LEU A 124 10.60 9.55 22.80
CA LEU A 124 11.34 9.94 21.59
C LEU A 124 10.91 11.33 21.09
N CYS A 125 9.60 11.56 21.02
CA CYS A 125 9.03 12.85 20.58
C CYS A 125 9.13 13.94 21.61
N GLY A 126 9.19 13.56 22.90
CA GLY A 126 9.23 14.50 24.03
C GLY A 126 10.44 15.43 23.96
N GLY A 127 10.17 16.72 24.12
CA GLY A 127 11.22 17.75 24.06
C GLY A 127 11.66 18.16 22.64
N GLN A 128 11.19 17.52 21.60
CA GLN A 128 11.44 17.91 20.22
C GLN A 128 10.47 19.01 19.77
N SER A 129 10.96 19.99 19.01
CA SER A 129 10.11 21.03 18.44
C SER A 129 9.11 20.46 17.44
N SER A 130 7.86 20.86 17.53
CA SER A 130 6.78 20.54 16.61
C SER A 130 6.71 21.45 15.38
N SER A 131 7.50 22.55 15.34
CA SER A 131 7.51 23.49 14.21
C SER A 131 7.93 22.80 12.92
N ASP A 132 7.59 23.40 11.79
CA ASP A 132 8.01 22.89 10.49
C ASP A 132 9.54 22.78 10.38
N LEU A 133 9.99 21.81 9.60
CA LEU A 133 11.42 21.65 9.32
C LEU A 133 11.87 22.75 8.36
N GLU A 134 13.07 23.30 8.58
CA GLU A 134 13.67 24.29 7.69
C GLU A 134 14.17 23.63 6.39
N ASP A 135 14.53 22.34 6.44
CA ASP A 135 15.15 21.55 5.38
C ASP A 135 14.44 20.22 5.14
N PRO A 136 13.13 20.21 4.82
CA PRO A 136 12.43 18.96 4.53
C PRO A 136 13.02 18.31 3.28
N THR A 137 13.23 17.00 3.35
CA THR A 137 13.77 16.22 2.24
C THR A 137 12.79 15.08 1.93
N LEU A 138 12.46 14.90 0.64
CA LEU A 138 11.52 13.85 0.28
C LEU A 138 12.13 12.45 0.46
N GLY A 139 11.48 11.65 1.29
CA GLY A 139 11.79 10.24 1.48
C GLY A 139 11.04 9.34 0.51
N ASN A 140 11.22 8.03 0.67
CA ASN A 140 10.54 7.04 -0.13
C ASN A 140 10.19 5.80 0.70
N SER A 141 9.51 4.83 0.07
CA SER A 141 9.21 3.53 0.67
C SER A 141 9.85 2.41 -0.12
N MET A 142 10.31 1.38 0.59
CA MET A 142 10.76 0.12 0.02
C MET A 142 9.93 -1.01 0.63
N LEU A 143 9.03 -1.57 -0.17
CA LEU A 143 8.10 -2.60 0.26
C LEU A 143 8.68 -3.99 0.00
N TYR A 144 8.43 -4.91 0.90
CA TYR A 144 8.82 -6.31 0.75
C TYR A 144 7.66 -7.14 0.24
N THR A 145 7.92 -7.93 -0.81
CA THR A 145 6.96 -8.90 -1.36
C THR A 145 7.31 -10.31 -0.91
N SER A 146 6.30 -11.16 -0.71
CA SER A 146 6.48 -12.60 -0.49
C SER A 146 7.03 -13.22 -1.76
N GLY A 147 8.34 -13.40 -1.85
CA GLY A 147 8.92 -14.07 -3.00
C GLY A 147 8.46 -15.52 -3.14
N THR A 148 8.09 -15.95 -4.35
CA THR A 148 7.73 -17.34 -4.69
C THR A 148 8.84 -18.36 -4.37
N THR A 149 10.04 -17.90 -4.03
CA THR A 149 11.26 -18.70 -3.81
C THR A 149 11.84 -18.59 -2.39
N GLY A 150 11.05 -18.28 -1.36
CA GLY A 150 11.44 -18.39 0.05
C GLY A 150 11.56 -17.06 0.79
N ARG A 151 12.62 -16.25 0.61
CA ARG A 151 12.80 -15.02 1.40
C ARG A 151 12.12 -13.80 0.77
N PRO A 152 11.52 -12.91 1.60
CA PRO A 152 10.94 -11.65 1.11
C PRO A 152 11.95 -10.80 0.34
N LYS A 153 11.46 -10.07 -0.68
CA LYS A 153 12.30 -9.22 -1.56
C LYS A 153 11.85 -7.77 -1.42
N GLY A 154 12.79 -6.88 -1.15
CA GLY A 154 12.54 -5.44 -1.16
C GLY A 154 12.46 -4.92 -2.59
N VAL A 155 11.33 -4.33 -2.97
CA VAL A 155 11.15 -3.67 -4.27
C VAL A 155 11.56 -2.21 -4.13
N TYR A 156 12.61 -1.82 -4.83
CA TYR A 156 13.21 -0.50 -4.72
C TYR A 156 13.34 0.18 -6.09
N ARG A 157 13.13 1.48 -6.12
CA ARG A 157 13.37 2.33 -7.29
C ARG A 157 14.27 3.48 -6.92
N ARG A 158 15.49 3.48 -7.46
CA ARG A 158 16.44 4.58 -7.25
C ARG A 158 15.92 5.85 -7.91
N GLY A 159 15.93 6.95 -7.19
CA GLY A 159 15.55 8.25 -7.72
C GLY A 159 14.05 8.44 -7.99
N ALA A 160 13.21 7.42 -7.78
CA ALA A 160 11.78 7.60 -7.86
C ALA A 160 11.30 8.44 -6.68
N THR A 161 10.59 9.49 -6.98
CA THR A 161 9.82 10.25 -5.98
C THR A 161 8.45 9.59 -5.84
N GLN A 162 7.83 9.73 -4.68
CA GLN A 162 6.50 9.15 -4.43
C GLN A 162 5.38 9.73 -5.33
N SER A 163 5.67 10.76 -6.12
CA SER A 163 4.77 11.35 -7.12
C SER A 163 4.44 10.45 -8.31
N SER A 164 4.97 9.24 -8.37
CA SER A 164 4.58 8.23 -9.36
C SER A 164 3.28 7.49 -9.04
N ILE A 165 2.49 7.96 -8.06
CA ILE A 165 1.11 7.50 -7.86
C ILE A 165 0.33 7.81 -9.14
N SER A 166 -0.27 6.77 -9.67
CA SER A 166 -0.90 6.75 -10.99
C SER A 166 -1.93 7.89 -11.16
N VAL A 167 -1.69 8.78 -12.11
CA VAL A 167 -2.61 9.86 -12.49
C VAL A 167 -4.05 9.37 -12.75
N PRO A 168 -4.31 8.17 -13.32
CA PRO A 168 -5.67 7.64 -13.44
C PRO A 168 -6.42 7.49 -12.12
N VAL A 169 -5.72 7.03 -11.06
CA VAL A 169 -6.32 6.86 -9.73
C VAL A 169 -6.76 8.21 -9.18
N ILE A 170 -5.91 9.23 -9.31
CA ILE A 170 -6.24 10.59 -8.85
C ILE A 170 -7.43 11.15 -9.62
N ALA A 171 -7.43 10.98 -10.95
CA ALA A 171 -8.47 11.54 -11.82
C ALA A 171 -9.85 10.90 -11.60
N THR A 172 -9.90 9.58 -11.28
CA THR A 172 -11.18 8.88 -11.09
C THR A 172 -11.71 9.00 -9.67
N ALA A 173 -10.85 9.21 -8.67
CA ALA A 173 -11.26 9.35 -7.28
C ALA A 173 -11.99 10.68 -7.02
N GLU A 174 -11.67 11.74 -7.78
CA GLU A 174 -12.33 13.05 -7.70
C GLU A 174 -12.46 13.55 -6.24
N PHE A 175 -11.38 13.48 -5.47
CA PHE A 175 -11.38 13.81 -4.05
C PHE A 175 -11.78 15.25 -3.76
N ASP A 176 -12.76 15.44 -2.86
CA ASP A 176 -13.13 16.71 -2.26
C ASP A 176 -12.72 16.70 -0.77
N PRO A 177 -11.69 17.47 -0.37
CA PRO A 177 -11.23 17.50 1.02
C PRO A 177 -12.27 18.08 2.00
N ALA A 178 -13.32 18.73 1.52
CA ALA A 178 -14.36 19.28 2.37
C ALA A 178 -15.38 18.22 2.84
N THR A 179 -15.61 17.20 2.03
CA THR A 179 -16.69 16.22 2.25
C THR A 179 -16.25 14.78 2.30
N ASP A 180 -15.09 14.45 1.69
CA ASP A 180 -14.68 13.06 1.54
C ASP A 180 -13.95 12.50 2.75
N VAL A 181 -14.18 11.22 2.95
CA VAL A 181 -13.51 10.39 3.96
C VAL A 181 -13.16 9.04 3.32
N THR A 182 -11.94 8.58 3.57
CA THR A 182 -11.47 7.26 3.09
C THR A 182 -11.45 6.25 4.23
N LEU A 183 -11.97 5.04 3.99
CA LEU A 183 -11.83 3.92 4.93
C LEU A 183 -10.64 3.05 4.53
N VAL A 184 -9.64 2.96 5.41
CA VAL A 184 -8.46 2.12 5.24
C VAL A 184 -8.77 0.72 5.77
N THR A 185 -9.05 -0.21 4.87
CA THR A 185 -9.51 -1.57 5.18
C THR A 185 -8.38 -2.59 5.21
N GLY A 186 -7.33 -2.35 4.45
CA GLY A 186 -6.20 -3.26 4.31
C GLY A 186 -4.98 -2.86 5.12
N PRO A 187 -4.06 -3.81 5.39
CA PRO A 187 -2.85 -3.53 6.14
C PRO A 187 -1.93 -2.54 5.41
N LEU A 188 -1.47 -1.52 6.12
CA LEU A 188 -0.63 -0.44 5.58
C LEU A 188 0.80 -0.87 5.20
N TYR A 189 1.20 -2.09 5.53
CA TYR A 189 2.46 -2.65 5.03
C TYR A 189 2.38 -3.15 3.58
N HIS A 190 1.20 -3.16 2.96
CA HIS A 190 1.01 -3.46 1.54
C HIS A 190 0.96 -2.19 0.69
N ALA A 191 1.43 -2.31 -0.56
CA ALA A 191 1.55 -1.20 -1.49
C ALA A 191 0.24 -0.45 -1.75
N ALA A 192 -0.84 -1.17 -2.05
CA ALA A 192 -2.10 -0.55 -2.43
C ALA A 192 -2.81 0.14 -1.25
N PRO A 193 -3.01 -0.47 -0.07
CA PRO A 193 -3.53 0.23 1.10
C PRO A 193 -2.69 1.47 1.48
N LEU A 194 -1.36 1.34 1.47
CA LEU A 194 -0.47 2.45 1.80
C LEU A 194 -0.58 3.60 0.79
N ALA A 195 -0.53 3.29 -0.51
CA ALA A 195 -0.50 4.31 -1.55
C ALA A 195 -1.89 4.89 -1.86
N ILE A 196 -2.89 4.01 -2.07
CA ILE A 196 -4.21 4.40 -2.58
C ILE A 196 -5.14 4.82 -1.44
N ASN A 197 -5.11 4.07 -0.32
CA ASN A 197 -6.07 4.26 0.77
C ASN A 197 -5.59 5.22 1.87
N LEU A 198 -4.28 5.46 1.97
CA LEU A 198 -3.71 6.37 2.97
C LEU A 198 -2.99 7.56 2.34
N ALA A 199 -1.92 7.31 1.59
CA ALA A 199 -1.03 8.38 1.13
C ALA A 199 -1.73 9.36 0.20
N LEU A 200 -2.44 8.86 -0.81
CA LEU A 200 -3.13 9.68 -1.78
C LEU A 200 -4.23 10.54 -1.15
N PRO A 201 -5.18 10.01 -0.35
CA PRO A 201 -6.17 10.84 0.35
C PRO A 201 -5.53 11.92 1.21
N LEU A 202 -4.52 11.59 2.04
CA LEU A 202 -3.84 12.57 2.87
C LEU A 202 -3.16 13.68 2.06
N MET A 203 -2.54 13.34 0.92
CA MET A 203 -1.96 14.33 0.00
C MET A 203 -3.01 15.27 -0.58
N MET A 204 -4.23 14.77 -0.80
CA MET A 204 -5.37 15.56 -1.29
C MET A 204 -6.13 16.29 -0.17
N GLY A 205 -5.68 16.18 1.10
CA GLY A 205 -6.35 16.81 2.24
C GLY A 205 -7.57 16.05 2.77
N VAL A 206 -7.78 14.81 2.30
CA VAL A 206 -8.90 13.94 2.69
C VAL A 206 -8.53 13.12 3.92
N GLY A 207 -9.43 13.04 4.89
CA GLY A 207 -9.24 12.28 6.12
C GLY A 207 -9.41 10.77 5.91
N CYS A 208 -8.71 9.99 6.75
CA CYS A 208 -8.74 8.53 6.71
C CYS A 208 -9.23 7.94 8.03
N VAL A 209 -10.14 6.98 7.95
CA VAL A 209 -10.57 6.13 9.07
C VAL A 209 -9.79 4.81 8.96
N LEU A 210 -9.06 4.44 10.01
CA LEU A 210 -8.23 3.24 10.01
C LEU A 210 -8.99 2.07 10.65
N MET A 211 -9.06 0.94 9.95
CA MET A 211 -9.41 -0.34 10.57
C MET A 211 -8.11 -1.04 11.01
N GLU A 212 -8.03 -1.41 12.27
CA GLU A 212 -6.90 -2.18 12.78
C GLU A 212 -6.90 -3.60 12.22
N THR A 213 -8.07 -4.24 12.26
CA THR A 213 -8.33 -5.55 11.67
C THR A 213 -9.59 -5.51 10.85
N TRP A 214 -9.64 -6.33 9.77
CA TRP A 214 -10.81 -6.39 8.91
C TRP A 214 -11.97 -7.17 9.55
N ASP A 215 -13.12 -6.53 9.65
CA ASP A 215 -14.43 -7.14 9.94
C ASP A 215 -15.51 -6.55 9.03
N ALA A 216 -16.34 -7.39 8.41
CA ALA A 216 -17.32 -6.95 7.42
C ALA A 216 -18.43 -6.06 8.03
N LYS A 217 -18.92 -6.37 9.24
CA LYS A 217 -19.94 -5.56 9.90
C LYS A 217 -19.38 -4.25 10.41
N GLN A 218 -18.16 -4.28 10.96
CA GLN A 218 -17.47 -3.09 11.40
C GLN A 218 -17.19 -2.15 10.22
N ALA A 219 -16.81 -2.68 9.06
CA ALA A 219 -16.61 -1.87 7.86
C ALA A 219 -17.89 -1.13 7.46
N LEU A 220 -19.06 -1.82 7.42
CA LEU A 220 -20.32 -1.18 7.11
C LEU A 220 -20.70 -0.11 8.15
N ALA A 221 -20.51 -0.38 9.45
CA ALA A 221 -20.76 0.57 10.52
C ALA A 221 -19.86 1.82 10.43
N LEU A 222 -18.57 1.65 10.07
CA LEU A 222 -17.66 2.77 9.90
C LEU A 222 -18.00 3.60 8.65
N ILE A 223 -18.45 2.96 7.57
CA ILE A 223 -18.93 3.67 6.37
C ILE A 223 -20.08 4.60 6.74
N GLU A 224 -21.10 4.09 7.43
CA GLU A 224 -22.24 4.89 7.88
C GLU A 224 -21.82 5.99 8.86
N THR A 225 -21.08 5.62 9.92
CA THR A 225 -20.73 6.53 11.02
C THR A 225 -19.91 7.72 10.54
N HIS A 226 -18.99 7.50 9.59
CA HIS A 226 -18.06 8.51 9.12
C HIS A 226 -18.41 9.06 7.73
N SER A 227 -19.56 8.66 7.16
CA SER A 227 -19.96 9.03 5.81
C SER A 227 -18.83 8.79 4.80
N VAL A 228 -18.25 7.59 4.86
CA VAL A 228 -17.11 7.21 4.00
C VAL A 228 -17.51 7.24 2.54
N SER A 229 -16.74 7.94 1.74
CA SER A 229 -16.96 8.07 0.29
C SER A 229 -16.04 7.18 -0.55
N HIS A 230 -14.85 6.85 -0.03
CA HIS A 230 -13.80 6.16 -0.75
C HIS A 230 -13.25 4.99 0.05
N SER A 231 -12.90 3.89 -0.62
CA SER A 231 -12.15 2.80 0.01
C SER A 231 -11.41 1.95 -1.02
N HIS A 232 -10.43 1.20 -0.54
CA HIS A 232 -9.78 0.11 -1.25
C HIS A 232 -10.12 -1.22 -0.56
N LEU A 233 -10.57 -2.19 -1.34
CA LEU A 233 -10.88 -3.53 -0.85
C LEU A 233 -10.18 -4.59 -1.70
N VAL A 234 -10.16 -5.82 -1.21
CA VAL A 234 -9.71 -6.98 -1.98
C VAL A 234 -10.87 -7.96 -2.18
N PRO A 235 -10.85 -8.84 -3.20
CA PRO A 235 -11.96 -9.73 -3.51
C PRO A 235 -12.45 -10.60 -2.35
N THR A 236 -11.57 -11.00 -1.43
CA THR A 236 -11.96 -11.74 -0.23
C THR A 236 -12.81 -10.90 0.74
N MET A 237 -12.62 -9.58 0.79
CA MET A 237 -13.46 -8.67 1.55
C MET A 237 -14.85 -8.56 0.92
N PHE A 238 -14.95 -8.48 -0.40
CA PHE A 238 -16.23 -8.53 -1.11
C PHE A 238 -16.99 -9.82 -0.80
N HIS A 239 -16.30 -10.95 -0.87
CA HIS A 239 -16.94 -12.24 -0.53
C HIS A 239 -17.48 -12.25 0.91
N ARG A 240 -16.74 -11.74 1.89
CA ARG A 240 -17.17 -11.66 3.28
C ARG A 240 -18.34 -10.69 3.48
N LEU A 241 -18.37 -9.56 2.77
CA LEU A 241 -19.49 -8.61 2.77
C LEU A 241 -20.76 -9.26 2.19
N LEU A 242 -20.65 -9.94 1.06
CA LEU A 242 -21.77 -10.65 0.42
C LEU A 242 -22.25 -11.86 1.23
N SER A 243 -21.40 -12.43 2.09
CA SER A 243 -21.77 -13.53 3.00
C SER A 243 -22.60 -13.08 4.19
N LEU A 244 -22.71 -11.78 4.47
CA LEU A 244 -23.67 -11.26 5.43
C LEU A 244 -25.10 -11.43 4.90
N ASP A 245 -26.03 -11.79 5.80
CA ASP A 245 -27.44 -11.87 5.43
C ASP A 245 -28.00 -10.49 5.01
N GLU A 246 -29.01 -10.51 4.16
CA GLU A 246 -29.61 -9.31 3.57
C GLU A 246 -30.14 -8.36 4.65
N ALA A 247 -30.75 -8.89 5.70
CA ALA A 247 -31.30 -8.10 6.82
C ALA A 247 -30.16 -7.38 7.58
N THR A 248 -28.98 -7.97 7.66
CA THR A 248 -27.79 -7.32 8.23
C THR A 248 -27.26 -6.24 7.30
N ARG A 249 -27.13 -6.52 5.99
CA ARG A 249 -26.66 -5.54 5.01
C ARG A 249 -27.56 -4.32 4.91
N ALA A 250 -28.87 -4.51 4.99
CA ALA A 250 -29.87 -3.45 4.90
C ALA A 250 -29.95 -2.51 6.13
N LYS A 251 -29.21 -2.81 7.21
CA LYS A 251 -29.20 -1.95 8.41
C LYS A 251 -28.35 -0.69 8.25
N TYR A 252 -27.42 -0.67 7.30
CA TYR A 252 -26.43 0.39 7.18
C TYR A 252 -26.73 1.30 6.01
N ASP A 253 -26.60 2.61 6.22
CA ASP A 253 -26.64 3.60 5.15
C ASP A 253 -25.28 3.69 4.47
N LEU A 254 -25.21 3.26 3.22
CA LEU A 254 -24.01 3.25 2.40
C LEU A 254 -24.06 4.30 1.27
N SER A 255 -25.01 5.22 1.32
CA SER A 255 -25.27 6.20 0.25
C SER A 255 -24.13 7.21 0.05
N SER A 256 -23.23 7.32 1.03
CA SER A 256 -22.03 8.15 0.93
C SER A 256 -20.95 7.56 0.00
N LEU A 257 -20.97 6.25 -0.26
CA LEU A 257 -19.97 5.58 -1.11
C LEU A 257 -20.09 6.06 -2.56
N ARG A 258 -18.97 6.42 -3.16
CA ARG A 258 -18.92 6.85 -4.57
C ARG A 258 -17.69 6.37 -5.34
N TRP A 259 -16.66 5.89 -4.66
CA TRP A 259 -15.48 5.35 -5.31
C TRP A 259 -14.88 4.21 -4.50
N ILE A 260 -14.95 3.02 -5.05
CA ILE A 260 -14.41 1.81 -4.44
C ILE A 260 -13.43 1.17 -5.40
N VAL A 261 -12.18 1.07 -4.99
CA VAL A 261 -11.16 0.41 -5.79
C VAL A 261 -10.84 -0.96 -5.24
N HIS A 262 -10.60 -1.93 -6.12
CA HIS A 262 -10.17 -3.26 -5.72
C HIS A 262 -9.12 -3.83 -6.68
N GLY A 263 -8.37 -4.83 -6.20
CA GLY A 263 -7.34 -5.52 -6.96
C GLY A 263 -6.53 -6.45 -6.07
N ALA A 264 -5.27 -6.65 -6.41
CA ALA A 264 -4.29 -7.51 -5.72
C ALA A 264 -4.60 -9.01 -5.74
N ALA A 265 -5.74 -9.42 -6.26
CA ALA A 265 -6.12 -10.83 -6.49
C ALA A 265 -7.21 -10.90 -7.57
N PRO A 266 -7.35 -12.03 -8.27
CA PRO A 266 -8.47 -12.25 -9.19
C PRO A 266 -9.82 -12.12 -8.48
N CYS A 267 -10.74 -11.35 -9.05
CA CYS A 267 -12.09 -11.20 -8.54
C CYS A 267 -13.05 -12.09 -9.35
N PRO A 268 -13.71 -13.10 -8.73
CA PRO A 268 -14.68 -13.91 -9.45
C PRO A 268 -15.82 -13.04 -10.02
N ASN A 269 -16.19 -13.29 -11.29
CA ASN A 269 -17.18 -12.45 -11.98
C ASN A 269 -18.50 -12.32 -11.21
N HIS A 270 -19.00 -13.43 -10.62
CA HIS A 270 -20.23 -13.40 -9.85
C HIS A 270 -20.13 -12.55 -8.57
N VAL A 271 -18.95 -12.48 -7.93
CA VAL A 271 -18.71 -11.64 -6.75
C VAL A 271 -18.71 -10.17 -7.17
N LYS A 272 -17.99 -9.80 -8.22
CA LYS A 272 -17.96 -8.42 -8.69
C LYS A 272 -19.31 -7.95 -9.20
N SER A 273 -20.04 -8.79 -9.95
CA SER A 273 -21.41 -8.49 -10.39
C SER A 273 -22.35 -8.21 -9.20
N ALA A 274 -22.31 -9.07 -8.18
CA ALA A 274 -23.16 -8.91 -6.98
C ALA A 274 -22.78 -7.63 -6.19
N MET A 275 -21.53 -7.26 -6.14
CA MET A 275 -21.11 -6.01 -5.51
C MET A 275 -21.57 -4.78 -6.31
N ILE A 276 -21.50 -4.82 -7.65
CA ILE A 276 -22.03 -3.74 -8.51
C ILE A 276 -23.57 -3.63 -8.36
N GLU A 277 -24.26 -4.76 -8.27
CA GLU A 277 -25.72 -4.77 -8.02
C GLU A 277 -26.06 -4.14 -6.67
N TRP A 278 -25.28 -4.40 -5.62
CA TRP A 278 -25.55 -3.88 -4.28
C TRP A 278 -25.12 -2.42 -4.09
N TRP A 279 -23.88 -2.05 -4.52
CA TRP A 279 -23.30 -0.74 -4.26
C TRP A 279 -23.44 0.25 -5.44
N GLY A 280 -23.92 -0.23 -6.58
CA GLY A 280 -23.94 0.53 -7.83
C GLY A 280 -22.61 0.45 -8.59
N PRO A 281 -22.52 1.13 -9.76
CA PRO A 281 -21.37 1.06 -10.65
C PRO A 281 -20.21 1.98 -10.20
N ILE A 282 -19.86 1.94 -8.92
CA ILE A 282 -18.81 2.74 -8.28
C ILE A 282 -17.49 1.99 -8.09
N LEU A 283 -17.43 0.72 -8.57
CA LEU A 283 -16.27 -0.14 -8.43
C LEU A 283 -15.29 0.09 -9.56
N TYR A 284 -14.01 0.19 -9.18
CA TYR A 284 -12.87 0.27 -10.07
C TYR A 284 -11.92 -0.89 -9.77
N GLU A 285 -11.45 -1.58 -10.77
CA GLU A 285 -10.46 -2.64 -10.63
C GLU A 285 -9.12 -2.19 -11.19
N TYR A 286 -8.04 -2.49 -10.47
CA TYR A 286 -6.69 -2.32 -10.96
C TYR A 286 -5.97 -3.65 -11.05
N TYR A 287 -5.10 -3.78 -12.06
CA TYR A 287 -4.11 -4.83 -12.16
C TYR A 287 -2.71 -4.21 -12.10
N ALA A 288 -2.03 -4.45 -10.98
CA ALA A 288 -0.69 -3.96 -10.71
C ALA A 288 -0.04 -4.80 -9.60
N ALA A 289 1.28 -4.71 -9.48
CA ALA A 289 2.06 -5.25 -8.38
C ALA A 289 2.95 -4.16 -7.76
N THR A 290 3.71 -4.52 -6.73
CA THR A 290 4.70 -3.62 -6.12
C THR A 290 5.78 -3.22 -7.13
N GLU A 291 6.10 -4.12 -8.05
CA GLU A 291 7.04 -3.93 -9.16
C GLU A 291 6.54 -2.95 -10.21
N GLY A 292 5.23 -2.75 -10.33
CA GLY A 292 4.62 -1.87 -11.32
C GLY A 292 3.34 -2.44 -11.91
N GLY A 293 3.11 -2.19 -13.19
CA GLY A 293 1.86 -2.47 -13.86
C GLY A 293 0.94 -1.24 -13.82
N GLY A 294 -0.27 -1.39 -14.28
CA GLY A 294 -1.21 -0.27 -14.26
C GLY A 294 -2.34 -0.38 -15.25
N PHE A 295 -3.12 -1.46 -15.17
CA PHE A 295 -4.41 -1.50 -15.83
C PHE A 295 -5.48 -1.00 -14.88
N TRP A 296 -6.53 -0.47 -15.47
CA TRP A 296 -7.65 0.11 -14.74
C TRP A 296 -8.92 -0.11 -15.53
N ILE A 297 -9.97 -0.55 -14.86
CA ILE A 297 -11.29 -0.72 -15.48
C ILE A 297 -12.38 -0.29 -14.49
N ASP A 298 -13.31 0.53 -14.96
CA ASP A 298 -14.49 0.90 -14.18
C ASP A 298 -15.60 -0.15 -14.31
N SER A 299 -16.67 0.02 -13.51
CA SER A 299 -17.81 -0.90 -13.51
C SER A 299 -18.57 -0.93 -14.84
N HIS A 300 -18.71 0.20 -15.52
CA HIS A 300 -19.46 0.28 -16.78
C HIS A 300 -18.74 -0.42 -17.93
N GLU A 301 -17.43 -0.28 -17.97
CA GLU A 301 -16.57 -0.96 -18.93
C GLU A 301 -16.47 -2.46 -18.60
N TRP A 302 -16.30 -2.79 -17.31
CA TRP A 302 -16.22 -4.17 -16.87
C TRP A 302 -17.51 -4.98 -17.17
N LEU A 303 -18.70 -4.37 -17.02
CA LEU A 303 -19.98 -5.02 -17.35
C LEU A 303 -20.09 -5.39 -18.85
N LYS A 304 -19.35 -4.72 -19.72
CA LYS A 304 -19.25 -5.08 -21.15
C LYS A 304 -18.18 -6.15 -21.41
N LYS A 305 -17.18 -6.26 -20.54
CA LYS A 305 -16.02 -7.15 -20.64
C LYS A 305 -15.78 -7.92 -19.32
N PRO A 306 -16.74 -8.74 -18.84
CA PRO A 306 -16.60 -9.43 -17.57
C PRO A 306 -15.38 -10.33 -17.53
N GLY A 307 -14.56 -10.21 -16.45
CA GLY A 307 -13.33 -10.97 -16.27
C GLY A 307 -12.08 -10.30 -16.83
N SER A 308 -12.22 -9.20 -17.57
CA SER A 308 -11.07 -8.38 -17.96
C SER A 308 -10.58 -7.52 -16.78
N VAL A 309 -9.27 -7.31 -16.71
CA VAL A 309 -8.62 -6.36 -15.78
C VAL A 309 -8.38 -4.99 -16.41
N GLY A 310 -8.97 -4.73 -17.58
CA GLY A 310 -8.85 -3.49 -18.34
C GLY A 310 -8.01 -3.63 -19.60
N ARG A 311 -7.74 -2.50 -20.22
CA ARG A 311 -6.88 -2.42 -21.40
C ARG A 311 -5.76 -1.41 -21.20
N ALA A 312 -4.65 -1.63 -21.91
CA ALA A 312 -3.56 -0.68 -21.92
C ALA A 312 -4.04 0.65 -22.53
N ASP A 313 -3.94 1.73 -21.77
CA ASP A 313 -3.91 3.05 -22.38
C ASP A 313 -2.55 3.19 -23.08
N SER A 314 -2.57 3.04 -24.41
CA SER A 314 -1.36 3.07 -25.25
C SER A 314 -0.56 4.37 -25.13
N SER A 315 -1.16 5.45 -24.58
CA SER A 315 -0.47 6.70 -24.29
C SER A 315 0.39 6.65 -23.03
N ARG A 316 0.14 5.67 -22.14
CA ARG A 316 0.76 5.61 -20.81
C ARG A 316 1.53 4.33 -20.54
N PHE A 317 1.03 3.19 -21.05
CA PHE A 317 1.61 1.87 -20.82
C PHE A 317 1.68 1.09 -22.13
N THR A 318 2.87 0.66 -22.48
CA THR A 318 3.06 -0.34 -23.55
C THR A 318 3.20 -1.69 -22.89
N MET A 319 2.43 -2.66 -23.36
CA MET A 319 2.44 -4.02 -22.88
C MET A 319 2.53 -4.96 -24.08
N GLN A 320 3.09 -6.12 -23.85
CA GLN A 320 3.14 -7.25 -24.80
C GLN A 320 2.79 -8.55 -24.09
N ILE A 321 2.16 -9.45 -24.80
CA ILE A 321 2.06 -10.85 -24.39
C ILE A 321 3.15 -11.60 -25.14
N GLN A 322 4.08 -12.23 -24.43
CA GLN A 322 5.24 -12.91 -25.03
C GLN A 322 5.22 -14.40 -24.72
N ASP A 323 5.71 -15.18 -25.67
CA ASP A 323 6.00 -16.60 -25.47
C ASP A 323 7.33 -16.83 -24.72
N GLU A 324 7.73 -18.10 -24.56
CA GLU A 324 8.98 -18.47 -23.91
C GLU A 324 10.22 -17.97 -24.67
N SER A 325 10.14 -17.83 -26.01
CA SER A 325 11.23 -17.33 -26.84
C SER A 325 11.41 -15.80 -26.77
N GLY A 326 10.37 -15.10 -26.30
CA GLY A 326 10.35 -13.64 -26.19
C GLY A 326 9.69 -12.94 -27.36
N GLU A 327 9.09 -13.69 -28.24
CA GLU A 327 8.32 -13.15 -29.35
C GLU A 327 6.89 -12.80 -28.89
N GLU A 328 6.35 -11.70 -29.41
CA GLU A 328 4.97 -11.31 -29.14
C GLU A 328 4.01 -12.31 -29.78
N VAL A 329 3.07 -12.84 -28.96
CA VAL A 329 2.08 -13.81 -29.46
C VAL A 329 0.91 -13.10 -30.17
N PRO A 330 0.25 -13.76 -31.14
CA PRO A 330 -0.95 -13.25 -31.79
C PRO A 330 -2.07 -12.92 -30.79
N GLY A 331 -2.95 -11.99 -31.15
CA GLY A 331 -4.14 -11.66 -30.34
C GLY A 331 -4.99 -12.90 -30.05
N GLY A 332 -5.42 -13.08 -28.81
CA GLY A 332 -6.17 -14.23 -28.33
C GLY A 332 -5.33 -15.37 -27.74
N ASP A 333 -4.06 -15.48 -28.09
CA ASP A 333 -3.16 -16.49 -27.54
C ASP A 333 -2.67 -16.13 -26.14
N ILE A 334 -2.41 -17.15 -25.33
CA ILE A 334 -1.94 -17.01 -23.95
C ILE A 334 -0.41 -16.94 -23.94
N GLY A 335 0.13 -15.98 -23.21
CA GLY A 335 1.55 -15.86 -22.95
C GLY A 335 1.82 -15.09 -21.66
N THR A 336 3.09 -14.82 -21.39
CA THR A 336 3.49 -14.03 -20.23
C THR A 336 3.27 -12.54 -20.49
N VAL A 337 2.67 -11.86 -19.51
CA VAL A 337 2.42 -10.41 -19.57
C VAL A 337 3.71 -9.65 -19.28
N TYR A 338 4.12 -8.81 -20.20
CA TYR A 338 5.28 -7.95 -20.12
C TYR A 338 4.88 -6.47 -20.25
N PHE A 339 5.40 -5.63 -19.36
CA PHE A 339 5.21 -4.18 -19.38
C PHE A 339 6.49 -3.49 -19.81
N LYS A 340 6.37 -2.43 -20.59
CA LYS A 340 7.52 -1.58 -20.89
C LYS A 340 8.00 -0.92 -19.60
N ALA A 341 9.29 -1.03 -19.33
CA ALA A 341 9.88 -0.48 -18.14
C ALA A 341 9.83 1.07 -18.15
N PRO A 342 9.48 1.70 -17.01
CA PRO A 342 9.59 3.15 -16.86
C PRO A 342 11.07 3.57 -16.81
N GLU A 343 11.32 4.89 -16.88
CA GLU A 343 12.66 5.46 -16.76
C GLU A 343 13.36 5.02 -15.47
N HIS A 344 12.65 5.07 -14.35
CA HIS A 344 13.12 4.54 -13.05
C HIS A 344 12.71 3.08 -12.89
N ARG A 345 13.57 2.18 -13.39
CA ARG A 345 13.37 0.73 -13.27
C ARG A 345 13.38 0.31 -11.81
N PHE A 346 12.55 -0.66 -11.45
CA PHE A 346 12.66 -1.26 -10.13
C PHE A 346 13.86 -2.22 -10.07
N GLU A 347 14.37 -2.42 -8.89
CA GLU A 347 15.31 -3.49 -8.56
C GLU A 347 14.80 -4.25 -7.33
N TYR A 348 15.10 -5.53 -7.28
CA TYR A 348 15.01 -6.25 -6.02
C TYR A 348 16.27 -5.93 -5.22
N PHE A 349 16.10 -5.26 -4.09
CA PHE A 349 17.19 -4.72 -3.29
C PHE A 349 18.16 -5.83 -2.88
N LYS A 350 19.46 -5.63 -3.17
CA LYS A 350 20.53 -6.61 -2.98
C LYS A 350 20.32 -7.98 -3.67
N ALA A 351 19.51 -8.03 -4.74
CA ALA A 351 19.25 -9.25 -5.50
C ALA A 351 19.37 -9.02 -7.01
N PRO A 352 20.59 -8.77 -7.52
CA PRO A 352 20.81 -8.39 -8.93
C PRO A 352 20.39 -9.49 -9.92
N GLU A 353 20.63 -10.76 -9.62
CA GLU A 353 20.24 -11.88 -10.48
C GLU A 353 18.70 -11.96 -10.63
N LYS A 354 17.98 -11.79 -9.52
CA LYS A 354 16.51 -11.76 -9.53
C LYS A 354 15.98 -10.53 -10.26
N THR A 355 16.66 -9.39 -10.12
CA THR A 355 16.33 -8.19 -10.87
C THR A 355 16.49 -8.43 -12.36
N ALA A 356 17.64 -8.99 -12.78
CA ALA A 356 17.88 -9.31 -14.17
C ALA A 356 16.85 -10.29 -14.76
N SER A 357 16.42 -11.30 -14.00
CA SER A 357 15.43 -12.28 -14.46
C SER A 357 14.01 -11.72 -14.61
N ALA A 358 13.70 -10.58 -13.97
CA ALA A 358 12.41 -9.91 -14.13
C ALA A 358 12.33 -9.08 -15.41
N TYR A 359 13.46 -8.83 -16.08
CA TYR A 359 13.52 -8.00 -17.27
C TYR A 359 13.87 -8.82 -18.53
N ARG A 360 13.29 -8.40 -19.64
CA ARG A 360 13.65 -8.86 -20.98
C ARG A 360 13.75 -7.62 -21.88
N GLY A 361 14.98 -7.18 -22.16
CA GLY A 361 15.23 -5.91 -22.86
C GLY A 361 14.65 -4.71 -22.10
N ASP A 362 13.74 -3.98 -22.75
CA ASP A 362 13.05 -2.84 -22.17
C ASP A 362 11.74 -3.19 -21.46
N TYR A 363 11.42 -4.45 -21.35
CA TYR A 363 10.18 -4.92 -20.72
C TYR A 363 10.48 -5.66 -19.42
N TYR A 364 9.52 -5.64 -18.50
CA TYR A 364 9.53 -6.44 -17.28
C TYR A 364 8.23 -7.21 -17.11
N THR A 365 8.31 -8.31 -16.37
CA THR A 365 7.16 -9.13 -16.04
C THR A 365 6.98 -9.25 -14.53
N MET A 366 5.75 -9.45 -14.09
CA MET A 366 5.38 -9.84 -12.73
C MET A 366 5.15 -11.35 -12.61
N GLY A 367 5.24 -12.07 -13.75
CA GLY A 367 5.10 -13.52 -13.84
C GLY A 367 3.69 -14.00 -14.20
N ASP A 368 2.75 -13.09 -14.40
CA ASP A 368 1.36 -13.45 -14.72
C ASP A 368 1.22 -13.89 -16.19
N LEU A 369 0.29 -14.82 -16.41
CA LEU A 369 -0.13 -15.25 -17.74
C LEU A 369 -1.44 -14.56 -18.12
N GLY A 370 -1.57 -14.21 -19.41
CA GLY A 370 -2.77 -13.56 -19.91
C GLY A 370 -2.88 -13.60 -21.42
N ARG A 371 -4.00 -13.10 -21.91
CA ARG A 371 -4.27 -12.90 -23.33
C ARG A 371 -4.99 -11.58 -23.56
N LEU A 372 -4.83 -11.01 -24.75
CA LEU A 372 -5.61 -9.87 -25.22
C LEU A 372 -6.78 -10.33 -26.08
N ASP A 373 -7.93 -9.68 -25.94
CA ASP A 373 -9.00 -9.81 -26.94
C ASP A 373 -8.77 -8.85 -28.13
N ASP A 374 -9.63 -8.95 -29.16
CA ASP A 374 -9.54 -8.13 -30.38
C ASP A 374 -9.68 -6.63 -30.14
N GLU A 375 -10.19 -6.21 -28.97
CA GLU A 375 -10.34 -4.82 -28.57
C GLU A 375 -9.21 -4.38 -27.62
N GLY A 376 -8.23 -5.24 -27.36
CA GLY A 376 -7.05 -4.96 -26.50
C GLY A 376 -7.30 -5.06 -25.00
N TYR A 377 -8.37 -5.71 -24.55
CA TYR A 377 -8.62 -6.00 -23.15
C TYR A 377 -7.79 -7.18 -22.67
N LEU A 378 -7.15 -7.02 -21.51
CA LEU A 378 -6.36 -8.07 -20.88
C LEU A 378 -7.25 -8.97 -20.01
N PHE A 379 -7.10 -10.28 -20.22
CA PHE A 379 -7.67 -11.34 -19.38
C PHE A 379 -6.53 -12.15 -18.79
N LEU A 380 -6.42 -12.18 -17.46
CA LEU A 380 -5.44 -13.01 -16.77
C LEU A 380 -5.92 -14.45 -16.71
N THR A 381 -4.99 -15.41 -16.87
CA THR A 381 -5.29 -16.85 -16.96
C THR A 381 -4.51 -17.69 -15.94
N GLY A 382 -3.61 -17.12 -15.17
CA GLY A 382 -2.81 -17.79 -14.15
C GLY A 382 -1.89 -16.87 -13.42
#